data_7fa7e0b993355877f84c0929dc6c3d97
#
_entry.id   7fa7e0b993355877f84c0929dc6c3d97
#
_cell.length_a   1.000
_cell.length_b   1.000
_cell.length_c   1.000
_cell.angle_alpha   90.00
_cell.angle_beta   90.00
_cell.angle_gamma   90.00
#
_symmetry.space_group_name_H-M   'P 1'
#
loop_
_entity.id
_entity.type
_entity.pdbx_description
1 polymer ?
#
loop_
_entity_poly.entity_id
_entity_poly.type
_entity_poly.pdbx_seq_one_letter_code
_entity_poly.pdbx_strand_id
1 'polypeptide(L)'
;MRAEAPIEEVVRDADMRVTSIAVDHDDVPAVAYRIEHGGHAIVVSGDLASKNDNLVRLAAGADVLVYDTAVRDPPGSAPGLYSLHTPPKRIGEVAAAAHVRSLVLSHLPPAVEHAREEVLASVRAGYAGPVRFANDCMRIDLPAP
;
A
#
# COMPACT_ATOMS: atom_id res chain seq x y z
N MET A 1 -15.72 16.02 0.79
CA MET A 1 -15.54 14.65 0.28
C MET A 1 -14.83 14.78 -1.06
N ARG A 2 -13.54 14.41 -1.17
CA ARG A 2 -12.86 14.41 -2.49
C ARG A 2 -13.50 13.32 -3.33
N ALA A 3 -13.79 13.63 -4.60
CA ALA A 3 -14.41 12.70 -5.53
C ALA A 3 -13.47 11.46 -5.71
N GLU A 4 -14.07 10.30 -5.92
CA GLU A 4 -13.33 9.10 -6.29
C GLU A 4 -12.57 9.34 -7.60
N ALA A 5 -11.24 9.14 -7.58
CA ALA A 5 -10.44 9.26 -8.78
C ALA A 5 -10.76 8.11 -9.77
N PRO A 6 -10.69 8.34 -11.09
CA PRO A 6 -10.79 7.26 -12.06
C PRO A 6 -9.56 6.33 -11.96
N ILE A 7 -9.77 5.04 -12.26
CA ILE A 7 -8.68 4.12 -12.56
C ILE A 7 -8.36 4.28 -14.04
N GLU A 8 -7.12 4.65 -14.34
CA GLU A 8 -6.65 4.90 -15.70
C GLU A 8 -5.73 3.78 -16.19
N GLU A 9 -5.87 3.37 -17.44
CA GLU A 9 -4.94 2.43 -18.06
C GLU A 9 -3.71 3.18 -18.57
N VAL A 10 -2.53 2.78 -18.09
CA VAL A 10 -1.23 3.40 -18.43
C VAL A 10 -0.50 2.63 -19.51
N VAL A 11 -0.51 1.30 -19.40
CA VAL A 11 0.13 0.39 -20.35
C VAL A 11 -0.77 -0.81 -20.58
N ARG A 12 -0.86 -1.24 -21.82
CA ARG A 12 -1.41 -2.54 -22.19
C ARG A 12 -0.61 -3.13 -23.36
N ASP A 13 -0.11 -4.33 -23.16
CA ASP A 13 0.42 -5.15 -24.24
C ASP A 13 -0.18 -6.57 -24.20
N ALA A 14 0.41 -7.53 -24.91
CA ALA A 14 -0.13 -8.90 -24.99
C ALA A 14 -0.15 -9.61 -23.63
N ASP A 15 0.80 -9.32 -22.74
CA ASP A 15 1.06 -10.09 -21.53
C ASP A 15 0.91 -9.27 -20.24
N MET A 16 0.95 -7.93 -20.33
CA MET A 16 0.96 -7.05 -19.18
C MET A 16 -0.05 -5.91 -19.29
N ARG A 17 -0.70 -5.62 -18.17
CA ARG A 17 -1.56 -4.44 -18.01
C ARG A 17 -1.12 -3.65 -16.81
N VAL A 18 -0.97 -2.33 -16.97
CA VAL A 18 -0.70 -1.40 -15.86
C VAL A 18 -1.82 -0.39 -15.79
N THR A 19 -2.41 -0.27 -14.62
CA THR A 19 -3.39 0.78 -14.31
C THR A 19 -2.89 1.65 -13.15
N SER A 20 -3.37 2.87 -13.07
CA SER A 20 -3.04 3.82 -12.02
C SER A 20 -4.27 4.48 -11.43
N ILE A 21 -4.13 5.03 -10.24
CA ILE A 21 -5.13 5.88 -9.59
C ILE A 21 -4.43 6.99 -8.81
N ALA A 22 -4.99 8.20 -8.81
CA ALA A 22 -4.50 9.28 -7.97
C ALA A 22 -4.73 8.95 -6.48
N VAL A 23 -3.74 9.20 -5.65
CA VAL A 23 -3.78 9.01 -4.20
C VAL A 23 -3.49 10.31 -3.46
N ASP A 24 -3.86 10.40 -2.18
CA ASP A 24 -3.64 11.59 -1.37
C ASP A 24 -2.23 11.62 -0.79
N HIS A 25 -1.45 12.66 -1.11
CA HIS A 25 -0.14 12.94 -0.52
C HIS A 25 0.01 14.45 -0.29
N ASP A 26 -0.92 15.02 0.49
CA ASP A 26 -1.08 16.45 0.73
C ASP A 26 -1.19 17.24 -0.58
N ASP A 27 -0.35 18.26 -0.79
CA ASP A 27 -0.32 19.09 -2.00
C ASP A 27 0.58 18.51 -3.12
N VAL A 28 1.24 17.36 -2.87
CA VAL A 28 2.12 16.69 -3.85
C VAL A 28 1.30 15.71 -4.69
N PRO A 29 1.28 15.83 -6.02
CA PRO A 29 0.65 14.84 -6.87
C PRO A 29 1.27 13.45 -6.69
N ALA A 30 0.44 12.45 -6.39
CA ALA A 30 0.89 11.08 -6.18
C ALA A 30 -0.07 10.08 -6.83
N VAL A 31 0.46 8.95 -7.26
CA VAL A 31 -0.29 7.87 -7.91
C VAL A 31 0.12 6.50 -7.35
N ALA A 32 -0.85 5.60 -7.25
CA ALA A 32 -0.62 4.18 -7.05
C ALA A 32 -0.71 3.45 -8.40
N TYR A 33 0.00 2.33 -8.53
CA TYR A 33 0.00 1.49 -9.72
C TYR A 33 -0.45 0.08 -9.41
N ARG A 34 -1.22 -0.51 -10.32
CA ARG A 34 -1.54 -1.94 -10.36
C ARG A 34 -0.95 -2.55 -11.62
N ILE A 35 -0.14 -3.59 -11.45
CA ILE A 35 0.53 -4.33 -12.51
C ILE A 35 -0.07 -5.73 -12.55
N GLU A 36 -0.61 -6.11 -13.70
CA GLU A 36 -1.19 -7.43 -13.96
C GLU A 36 -0.38 -8.15 -15.03
N HIS A 37 0.08 -9.37 -14.72
CA HIS A 37 0.84 -10.23 -15.64
C HIS A 37 0.68 -11.70 -15.25
N GLY A 38 0.46 -12.58 -16.22
CA GLY A 38 0.41 -14.03 -16.00
C GLY A 38 -0.63 -14.48 -14.97
N GLY A 39 -1.77 -13.81 -14.87
CA GLY A 39 -2.83 -14.12 -13.89
C GLY A 39 -2.60 -13.54 -12.49
N HIS A 40 -1.50 -12.83 -12.27
CA HIS A 40 -1.15 -12.19 -11.00
C HIS A 40 -1.38 -10.68 -11.04
N ALA A 41 -1.61 -10.10 -9.86
CA ALA A 41 -1.75 -8.66 -9.67
C ALA A 41 -0.89 -8.18 -8.51
N ILE A 42 -0.03 -7.20 -8.79
CA ILE A 42 0.80 -6.51 -7.79
C ILE A 42 0.40 -5.05 -7.78
N VAL A 43 0.21 -4.49 -6.57
CA VAL A 43 -0.08 -3.07 -6.40
C VAL A 43 1.03 -2.40 -5.61
N VAL A 44 1.47 -1.24 -6.08
CA VAL A 44 2.44 -0.37 -5.38
C VAL A 44 1.72 0.93 -5.06
N SER A 45 1.66 1.25 -3.76
CA SER A 45 0.86 2.38 -3.27
C SER A 45 1.41 3.74 -3.68
N GLY A 46 2.72 3.88 -3.86
CA GLY A 46 3.40 5.17 -3.75
C GLY A 46 3.25 5.71 -2.32
N ASP A 47 3.71 6.92 -2.09
CA ASP A 47 3.53 7.62 -0.82
C ASP A 47 2.10 8.17 -0.74
N LEU A 48 1.38 7.89 0.36
CA LEU A 48 0.00 8.32 0.50
C LEU A 48 -0.51 8.35 1.95
N ALA A 49 -1.52 9.16 2.19
CA ALA A 49 -2.21 9.28 3.49
C ALA A 49 -3.52 8.48 3.59
N SER A 50 -3.94 7.73 2.59
CA SER A 50 -5.19 6.90 2.53
C SER A 50 -6.43 7.54 3.19
N LYS A 51 -6.70 8.80 2.85
CA LYS A 51 -7.87 9.54 3.34
C LYS A 51 -9.18 9.18 2.62
N ASN A 52 -9.09 8.38 1.55
CA ASN A 52 -10.20 7.88 0.74
C ASN A 52 -9.98 6.40 0.37
N ASP A 53 -10.90 5.81 -0.40
CA ASP A 53 -10.85 4.40 -0.78
C ASP A 53 -10.22 4.16 -2.17
N ASN A 54 -9.50 5.13 -2.74
CA ASN A 54 -8.88 4.98 -4.05
C ASN A 54 -7.92 3.80 -4.11
N LEU A 55 -7.02 3.67 -3.11
CA LEU A 55 -6.11 2.52 -3.05
C LEU A 55 -6.84 1.20 -2.81
N VAL A 56 -7.90 1.17 -2.00
CA VAL A 56 -8.74 -0.03 -1.79
C VAL A 56 -9.29 -0.52 -3.13
N ARG A 57 -9.81 0.39 -3.95
CA ARG A 57 -10.37 0.07 -5.27
C ARG A 57 -9.32 -0.48 -6.24
N LEU A 58 -8.13 0.16 -6.29
CA LEU A 58 -7.04 -0.28 -7.16
C LEU A 58 -6.47 -1.63 -6.72
N ALA A 59 -6.33 -1.84 -5.41
CA ALA A 59 -5.72 -3.02 -4.83
C ALA A 59 -6.68 -4.22 -4.70
N ALA A 60 -7.94 -4.09 -5.11
CA ALA A 60 -8.94 -5.13 -4.93
C ALA A 60 -8.46 -6.49 -5.46
N GLY A 61 -8.36 -7.49 -4.57
CA GLY A 61 -7.96 -8.86 -4.86
C GLY A 61 -6.50 -9.04 -5.31
N ALA A 62 -5.62 -8.06 -5.10
CA ALA A 62 -4.21 -8.19 -5.50
C ALA A 62 -3.49 -9.31 -4.72
N ASP A 63 -2.54 -9.99 -5.40
CA ASP A 63 -1.68 -10.99 -4.77
C ASP A 63 -0.71 -10.35 -3.78
N VAL A 64 -0.18 -9.17 -4.14
CA VAL A 64 0.73 -8.39 -3.29
C VAL A 64 0.34 -6.92 -3.31
N LEU A 65 0.23 -6.32 -2.14
CA LEU A 65 0.20 -4.87 -1.97
C LEU A 65 1.50 -4.42 -1.31
N VAL A 66 2.30 -3.64 -2.04
CA VAL A 66 3.47 -2.94 -1.50
C VAL A 66 3.01 -1.59 -1.01
N TYR A 67 3.13 -1.34 0.30
CA TYR A 67 2.55 -0.15 0.95
C TYR A 67 3.61 0.73 1.59
N ASP A 68 3.49 2.04 1.39
CA ASP A 68 4.23 3.07 2.11
C ASP A 68 4.00 2.97 3.63
N THR A 69 5.06 2.89 4.42
CA THR A 69 5.00 2.72 5.88
C THR A 69 6.00 3.67 6.56
N ALA A 70 5.89 4.96 6.27
CA ALA A 70 6.85 5.96 6.72
C ALA A 70 6.54 6.56 8.10
N VAL A 71 5.41 6.20 8.73
CA VAL A 71 5.00 6.70 10.03
C VAL A 71 4.61 5.58 10.99
N ARG A 72 4.65 5.87 12.30
CA ARG A 72 4.03 5.06 13.35
C ARG A 72 2.61 5.56 13.61
N ASP A 73 1.79 4.77 14.32
CA ASP A 73 0.48 5.28 14.74
C ASP A 73 0.60 6.52 15.64
N PRO A 74 -0.40 7.43 15.60
CA PRO A 74 -0.38 8.60 16.50
C PRO A 74 -0.35 8.19 17.99
N PRO A 75 0.47 8.89 18.80
CA PRO A 75 1.30 10.06 18.50
C PRO A 75 2.76 9.74 18.13
N GLY A 76 3.04 8.54 17.62
CA GLY A 76 4.40 8.01 17.40
C GLY A 76 5.22 8.69 16.31
N SER A 77 4.63 9.58 15.51
CA SER A 77 5.31 10.40 14.49
C SER A 77 4.88 11.85 14.54
N ALA A 78 5.62 12.75 13.90
CA ALA A 78 5.28 14.16 13.85
C ALA A 78 3.91 14.38 13.16
N PRO A 79 3.01 15.24 13.71
CA PRO A 79 1.64 15.40 13.21
C PRO A 79 1.53 15.71 11.71
N GLY A 80 2.44 16.51 11.15
CA GLY A 80 2.44 16.84 9.72
C GLY A 80 2.69 15.66 8.79
N LEU A 81 3.32 14.59 9.26
CA LEU A 81 3.56 13.39 8.44
C LEU A 81 2.28 12.61 8.15
N TYR A 82 1.23 12.76 8.95
CA TYR A 82 -0.05 12.07 8.72
C TYR A 82 -0.89 12.68 7.60
N SER A 83 -0.49 13.83 7.06
CA SER A 83 -1.06 14.34 5.81
C SER A 83 -0.42 13.71 4.57
N LEU A 84 0.77 13.13 4.73
CA LEU A 84 1.59 12.53 3.68
C LEU A 84 1.55 11.01 3.69
N HIS A 85 1.51 10.38 4.87
CA HIS A 85 1.66 8.94 5.04
C HIS A 85 0.54 8.32 5.89
N THR A 86 0.26 7.05 5.62
CA THR A 86 -0.81 6.29 6.26
C THR A 86 -0.33 5.66 7.57
N PRO A 87 -1.03 5.85 8.70
CA PRO A 87 -0.74 5.14 9.95
C PRO A 87 -0.89 3.62 9.81
N PRO A 88 -0.05 2.80 10.49
CA PRO A 88 -0.05 1.34 10.40
C PRO A 88 -1.42 0.68 10.62
N LYS A 89 -2.20 1.16 11.58
CA LYS A 89 -3.58 0.67 11.79
C LYS A 89 -4.42 0.81 10.53
N ARG A 90 -4.37 1.97 9.86
CA ARG A 90 -5.12 2.22 8.62
C ARG A 90 -4.58 1.39 7.45
N ILE A 91 -3.27 1.12 7.40
CA ILE A 91 -2.69 0.20 6.40
C ILE A 91 -3.34 -1.17 6.49
N GLY A 92 -3.49 -1.73 7.70
CA GLY A 92 -4.17 -2.99 7.93
C GLY A 92 -5.64 -2.97 7.47
N GLU A 93 -6.38 -1.91 7.79
CA GLU A 93 -7.78 -1.74 7.36
C GLU A 93 -7.90 -1.69 5.82
N VAL A 94 -7.01 -0.95 5.13
CA VAL A 94 -6.98 -0.87 3.66
C VAL A 94 -6.69 -2.23 3.05
N ALA A 95 -5.68 -2.95 3.55
CA ALA A 95 -5.30 -4.26 3.06
C ALA A 95 -6.45 -5.28 3.21
N ALA A 96 -7.17 -5.25 4.34
CA ALA A 96 -8.34 -6.09 4.58
C ALA A 96 -9.51 -5.72 3.67
N ALA A 97 -9.83 -4.43 3.55
CA ALA A 97 -10.93 -3.96 2.70
C ALA A 97 -10.70 -4.27 1.22
N ALA A 98 -9.45 -4.21 0.76
CA ALA A 98 -9.06 -4.58 -0.60
C ALA A 98 -8.93 -6.10 -0.81
N HIS A 99 -9.05 -6.94 0.23
CA HIS A 99 -8.89 -8.39 0.16
C HIS A 99 -7.57 -8.82 -0.48
N VAL A 100 -6.46 -8.10 -0.20
CA VAL A 100 -5.14 -8.48 -0.74
C VAL A 100 -4.66 -9.78 -0.10
N ARG A 101 -3.92 -10.59 -0.85
CA ARG A 101 -3.42 -11.89 -0.36
C ARG A 101 -2.20 -11.75 0.54
N SER A 102 -1.34 -10.75 0.26
CA SER A 102 -0.17 -10.45 1.10
C SER A 102 0.19 -8.96 1.07
N LEU A 103 0.79 -8.49 2.15
CA LEU A 103 1.17 -7.10 2.36
C LEU A 103 2.68 -7.00 2.57
N VAL A 104 3.32 -6.08 1.86
CA VAL A 104 4.73 -5.73 2.00
C VAL A 104 4.83 -4.28 2.44
N LEU A 105 5.40 -4.05 3.59
CA LEU A 105 5.62 -2.73 4.17
C LEU A 105 6.96 -2.19 3.66
N SER A 106 6.93 -1.09 2.93
CA SER A 106 8.10 -0.42 2.33
C SER A 106 8.24 1.01 2.82
N HIS A 107 9.25 1.75 2.34
CA HIS A 107 9.54 3.12 2.76
C HIS A 107 9.68 3.21 4.29
N LEU A 108 10.70 2.54 4.83
CA LEU A 108 10.88 2.33 6.27
C LEU A 108 11.96 3.29 6.82
N PRO A 109 11.60 4.49 7.32
CA PRO A 109 12.59 5.36 7.98
C PRO A 109 13.05 4.76 9.30
N PRO A 110 14.20 5.20 9.87
CA PRO A 110 14.75 4.64 11.10
C PRO A 110 13.76 4.55 12.27
N ALA A 111 12.85 5.51 12.41
CA ALA A 111 11.83 5.52 13.46
C ALA A 111 10.84 4.34 13.35
N VAL A 112 10.50 3.93 12.13
CA VAL A 112 9.64 2.77 11.84
C VAL A 112 10.46 1.48 11.97
N GLU A 113 11.70 1.48 11.45
CA GLU A 113 12.63 0.34 11.57
C GLU A 113 12.84 -0.09 13.01
N HIS A 114 13.03 0.86 13.91
CA HIS A 114 13.22 0.59 15.34
C HIS A 114 11.92 0.16 16.06
N ALA A 115 10.75 0.38 15.43
CA ALA A 115 9.42 0.07 15.98
C ALA A 115 8.69 -1.05 15.22
N ARG A 116 9.40 -1.93 14.50
CA ARG A 116 8.80 -2.97 13.63
C ARG A 116 7.76 -3.83 14.35
N GLU A 117 8.00 -4.22 15.59
CA GLU A 117 7.05 -5.05 16.36
C GLU A 117 5.73 -4.31 16.62
N GLU A 118 5.81 -3.03 17.02
CA GLU A 118 4.65 -2.17 17.24
C GLU A 118 3.87 -1.95 15.95
N VAL A 119 4.57 -1.60 14.87
CA VAL A 119 3.98 -1.40 13.54
C VAL A 119 3.29 -2.66 13.06
N LEU A 120 3.94 -3.82 13.18
CA LEU A 120 3.38 -5.10 12.78
C LEU A 120 2.12 -5.47 13.60
N ALA A 121 2.16 -5.25 14.90
CA ALA A 121 1.00 -5.49 15.77
C ALA A 121 -0.19 -4.62 15.37
N SER A 122 0.07 -3.34 15.05
CA SER A 122 -0.96 -2.39 14.63
C SER A 122 -1.58 -2.77 13.28
N VAL A 123 -0.78 -3.12 12.29
CA VAL A 123 -1.26 -3.60 10.98
C VAL A 123 -2.10 -4.86 11.15
N ARG A 124 -1.64 -5.82 11.96
CA ARG A 124 -2.33 -7.09 12.21
C ARG A 124 -3.64 -6.95 12.98
N ALA A 125 -3.86 -5.86 13.67
CA ALA A 125 -5.15 -5.57 14.29
C ALA A 125 -6.28 -5.43 13.25
N GLY A 126 -5.96 -5.03 12.01
CA GLY A 126 -6.92 -4.88 10.91
C GLY A 126 -6.76 -5.90 9.78
N TYR A 127 -5.63 -6.60 9.67
CA TYR A 127 -5.33 -7.49 8.56
C TYR A 127 -4.74 -8.83 9.03
N ALA A 128 -5.42 -9.92 8.70
CA ALA A 128 -5.03 -11.28 9.12
C ALA A 128 -4.08 -12.00 8.14
N GLY A 129 -3.85 -11.45 6.96
CA GLY A 129 -2.98 -12.05 5.95
C GLY A 129 -1.48 -11.92 6.25
N PRO A 130 -0.62 -12.52 5.43
CA PRO A 130 0.84 -12.40 5.55
C PRO A 130 1.31 -10.96 5.43
N VAL A 131 2.15 -10.51 6.38
CA VAL A 131 2.79 -9.19 6.38
C VAL A 131 4.31 -9.36 6.43
N ARG A 132 5.03 -8.66 5.57
CA ARG A 132 6.50 -8.63 5.51
C ARG A 132 7.00 -7.20 5.46
N PHE A 133 8.15 -6.94 6.08
CA PHE A 133 8.89 -5.69 5.84
C PHE A 133 9.80 -5.87 4.63
N ALA A 134 9.84 -4.87 3.77
CA ALA A 134 10.72 -4.86 2.62
C ALA A 134 12.19 -4.76 3.05
N ASN A 135 13.07 -5.39 2.28
CA ASN A 135 14.51 -5.21 2.35
C ASN A 135 15.04 -5.02 0.93
N ASP A 136 16.19 -4.39 0.79
CA ASP A 136 16.85 -4.23 -0.50
C ASP A 136 17.08 -5.60 -1.16
N CYS A 137 16.80 -5.67 -2.45
CA CYS A 137 16.89 -6.89 -3.26
C CYS A 137 15.97 -8.05 -2.78
N MET A 138 14.94 -7.75 -1.98
CA MET A 138 13.96 -8.76 -1.57
C MET A 138 13.24 -9.34 -2.78
N ARG A 139 13.23 -10.67 -2.88
CA ARG A 139 12.43 -11.40 -3.86
C ARG A 139 11.15 -11.93 -3.23
N ILE A 140 10.05 -11.80 -3.93
CA ILE A 140 8.74 -12.33 -3.54
C ILE A 140 8.29 -13.28 -4.64
N ASP A 141 8.25 -14.57 -4.32
CA ASP A 141 7.71 -15.57 -5.23
C ASP A 141 6.18 -15.60 -5.09
N LEU A 142 5.49 -15.47 -6.22
CA LEU A 142 4.03 -15.58 -6.27
C LEU A 142 3.64 -17.06 -6.41
N PRO A 143 2.51 -17.49 -5.80
CA PRO A 143 2.01 -18.83 -6.01
C PRO A 143 1.69 -19.04 -7.51
N ALA A 144 1.67 -20.30 -7.95
CA ALA A 144 1.16 -20.60 -9.30
C ALA A 144 -0.30 -20.12 -9.43
N PRO A 145 -0.70 -19.59 -10.58
CA PRO A 145 -2.06 -19.10 -10.84
C PRO A 145 -3.09 -20.22 -10.77
#